data_4d337f80e08a1b57868b07ed338fcc76
#
_entry.id   4d337f80e08a1b57868b07ed338fcc76
#
_cell.length_a   1.000
_cell.length_b   1.000
_cell.length_c   1.000
_cell.angle_alpha   90.00
_cell.angle_beta   90.00
_cell.angle_gamma   90.00
#
_symmetry.space_group_name_H-M   'P 1'
#
loop_
_entity.id
_entity.type
_entity.pdbx_description
1 polymer ?
#
loop_
_entity_poly.entity_id
_entity_poly.type
_entity_poly.pdbx_seq_one_letter_code
_entity_poly.pdbx_strand_id
1 'polypeptide(L)'
;EWTVRDKAPTSKELIQPELKEGADPLDQRFLSTPAVAIGQSRAVLEEMARDALFNFQRSYTLFQEYDLKMVETIQAAEAKIDQMEDRLNSYLSQISECELTDQESKDVTLMLRLTVEFERIGDYAINLVERAESLYDKHVKFSSKAIQELNIVCAAVEHIVAMAYE
;
A
#
# COMPACT_ATOMS: atom_id res chain seq x y z
N GLU A 1 -30.17 18.60 40.24
CA GLU A 1 -28.72 18.56 39.97
C GLU A 1 -28.46 17.66 38.79
N TRP A 2 -28.17 18.24 37.60
CA TRP A 2 -27.85 17.57 36.37
C TRP A 2 -26.36 17.73 36.13
N THR A 3 -25.60 16.65 36.26
CA THR A 3 -24.21 16.60 35.83
C THR A 3 -24.17 16.03 34.40
N VAL A 4 -24.03 16.93 33.43
CA VAL A 4 -23.67 16.57 32.04
C VAL A 4 -22.19 16.16 32.07
N ARG A 5 -21.93 14.89 31.82
CA ARG A 5 -20.60 14.36 31.54
C ARG A 5 -20.32 14.56 30.07
N ASP A 6 -19.55 15.59 29.73
CA ASP A 6 -18.96 15.75 28.41
C ASP A 6 -18.05 14.56 28.12
N LYS A 7 -18.47 13.70 27.17
CA LYS A 7 -17.58 12.72 26.56
C LYS A 7 -16.68 13.48 25.60
N ALA A 8 -15.37 13.45 25.86
CA ALA A 8 -14.38 13.88 24.88
C ALA A 8 -14.60 13.09 23.56
N PRO A 9 -14.57 13.76 22.39
CA PRO A 9 -14.74 13.09 21.11
C PRO A 9 -13.61 12.09 20.90
N THR A 10 -13.97 10.85 20.61
CA THR A 10 -13.02 9.81 20.19
C THR A 10 -12.39 10.22 18.85
N SER A 11 -11.11 9.99 18.71
CA SER A 11 -10.25 10.36 17.57
C SER A 11 -10.67 9.80 16.19
N LYS A 12 -11.88 9.24 16.07
CA LYS A 12 -12.48 8.74 14.82
C LYS A 12 -13.42 9.73 14.13
N GLU A 13 -13.66 10.91 14.70
CA GLU A 13 -14.54 11.95 14.13
C GLU A 13 -13.78 13.19 13.65
N LEU A 14 -12.51 13.07 13.28
CA LEU A 14 -11.84 14.11 12.51
C LEU A 14 -12.39 14.06 11.08
N ILE A 15 -13.22 15.07 10.79
CA ILE A 15 -13.84 15.41 9.53
C ILE A 15 -12.85 15.16 8.39
N GLN A 16 -13.03 14.04 7.66
CA GLN A 16 -12.41 13.92 6.34
C GLN A 16 -13.17 14.91 5.45
N PRO A 17 -12.54 15.95 4.91
CA PRO A 17 -13.20 16.77 3.90
C PRO A 17 -13.54 15.85 2.73
N GLU A 18 -14.85 15.71 2.42
CA GLU A 18 -15.30 14.99 1.23
C GLU A 18 -14.62 15.64 0.02
N LEU A 19 -13.58 14.97 -0.50
CA LEU A 19 -12.94 15.41 -1.74
C LEU A 19 -13.99 15.30 -2.85
N LYS A 20 -14.16 16.38 -3.61
CA LYS A 20 -14.93 16.33 -4.85
C LYS A 20 -14.35 15.24 -5.74
N GLU A 21 -15.18 14.39 -6.33
CA GLU A 21 -14.76 13.38 -7.29
C GLU A 21 -13.76 14.00 -8.29
N GLY A 22 -12.53 13.42 -8.37
CA GLY A 22 -11.44 13.92 -9.23
C GLY A 22 -10.46 14.91 -8.60
N ALA A 23 -10.57 15.24 -7.30
CA ALA A 23 -9.54 16.04 -6.63
C ALA A 23 -8.33 15.17 -6.27
N ASP A 24 -7.12 15.72 -6.47
CA ASP A 24 -5.87 15.04 -6.06
C ASP A 24 -5.81 14.97 -4.52
N PRO A 25 -5.71 13.78 -3.91
CA PRO A 25 -5.60 13.66 -2.47
C PRO A 25 -4.29 14.25 -1.91
N LEU A 26 -3.24 14.35 -2.73
CA LEU A 26 -1.95 14.92 -2.36
C LEU A 26 -1.80 16.37 -2.86
N ASP A 27 -2.89 17.16 -2.83
CA ASP A 27 -2.88 18.54 -3.25
C ASP A 27 -2.09 19.43 -2.26
N GLN A 28 -1.20 20.27 -2.78
CA GLN A 28 -0.36 21.19 -1.99
C GLN A 28 -1.17 22.15 -1.11
N ARG A 29 -2.42 22.44 -1.46
CA ARG A 29 -3.30 23.30 -0.65
C ARG A 29 -3.54 22.76 0.75
N PHE A 30 -3.48 21.42 0.92
CA PHE A 30 -3.66 20.80 2.23
C PHE A 30 -2.45 20.96 3.15
N LEU A 31 -1.27 21.33 2.64
CA LEU A 31 -0.08 21.57 3.45
C LEU A 31 -0.26 22.74 4.44
N SER A 32 -1.20 23.66 4.17
CA SER A 32 -1.57 24.70 5.13
C SER A 32 -2.30 24.16 6.37
N THR A 33 -2.73 22.90 6.35
CA THR A 33 -3.40 22.21 7.46
C THR A 33 -2.80 20.80 7.59
N PRO A 34 -1.65 20.65 8.27
CA PRO A 34 -0.88 19.41 8.32
C PRO A 34 -1.69 18.16 8.69
N ALA A 35 -2.61 18.28 9.65
CA ALA A 35 -3.48 17.15 10.05
C ALA A 35 -4.33 16.62 8.89
N VAL A 36 -4.81 17.50 7.97
CA VAL A 36 -5.56 17.09 6.78
C VAL A 36 -4.63 16.44 5.78
N ALA A 37 -3.46 17.03 5.50
CA ALA A 37 -2.47 16.48 4.59
C ALA A 37 -2.01 15.08 5.02
N ILE A 38 -1.77 14.85 6.31
CA ILE A 38 -1.44 13.55 6.91
C ILE A 38 -2.59 12.55 6.70
N GLY A 39 -3.83 12.96 6.93
CA GLY A 39 -5.01 12.11 6.71
C GLY A 39 -5.15 11.66 5.26
N GLN A 40 -4.94 12.57 4.30
CA GLN A 40 -4.96 12.26 2.87
C GLN A 40 -3.80 11.35 2.45
N SER A 41 -2.58 11.61 2.96
CA SER A 41 -1.42 10.74 2.72
C SER A 41 -1.65 9.32 3.23
N ARG A 42 -2.30 9.17 4.39
CA ARG A 42 -2.65 7.86 4.94
C ARG A 42 -3.61 7.10 4.02
N ALA A 43 -4.64 7.75 3.48
CA ALA A 43 -5.59 7.12 2.57
C ALA A 43 -4.90 6.64 1.27
N VAL A 44 -3.95 7.43 0.72
CA VAL A 44 -3.17 7.01 -0.45
C VAL A 44 -2.23 5.86 -0.12
N LEU A 45 -1.59 5.87 1.06
CA LEU A 45 -0.73 4.79 1.52
C LEU A 45 -1.52 3.47 1.70
N GLU A 46 -2.73 3.53 2.23
CA GLU A 46 -3.62 2.37 2.35
C GLU A 46 -4.04 1.83 0.97
N GLU A 47 -4.27 2.70 -0.01
CA GLU A 47 -4.52 2.27 -1.40
C GLU A 47 -3.30 1.57 -1.98
N MET A 48 -2.11 2.15 -1.81
CA MET A 48 -0.83 1.57 -2.25
C MET A 48 -0.59 0.18 -1.63
N ALA A 49 -0.84 0.03 -0.33
CA ALA A 49 -0.72 -1.26 0.37
C ALA A 49 -1.65 -2.33 -0.21
N ARG A 50 -2.91 -1.97 -0.48
CA ARG A 50 -3.87 -2.88 -1.13
C ARG A 50 -3.42 -3.27 -2.54
N ASP A 51 -2.95 -2.33 -3.34
CA ASP A 51 -2.48 -2.58 -4.70
C ASP A 51 -1.25 -3.51 -4.68
N ALA A 52 -0.29 -3.27 -3.78
CA ALA A 52 0.89 -4.13 -3.61
C ALA A 52 0.50 -5.56 -3.21
N LEU A 53 -0.43 -5.71 -2.25
CA LEU A 53 -0.93 -7.03 -1.84
C LEU A 53 -1.63 -7.76 -2.99
N PHE A 54 -2.53 -7.08 -3.73
CA PHE A 54 -3.19 -7.66 -4.90
C PHE A 54 -2.19 -8.05 -5.99
N ASN A 55 -1.15 -7.26 -6.19
CA ASN A 55 -0.12 -7.56 -7.18
C ASN A 55 0.68 -8.79 -6.79
N PHE A 56 1.05 -8.91 -5.51
CA PHE A 56 1.67 -10.11 -4.96
C PHE A 56 0.79 -11.35 -5.14
N GLN A 57 -0.51 -11.26 -4.81
CA GLN A 57 -1.47 -12.35 -4.97
C GLN A 57 -1.58 -12.86 -6.41
N ARG A 58 -1.59 -11.96 -7.38
CA ARG A 58 -1.60 -12.32 -8.80
C ARG A 58 -0.31 -12.98 -9.27
N SER A 59 0.83 -12.49 -8.77
CA SER A 59 2.14 -12.95 -9.23
C SER A 59 2.41 -14.42 -8.91
N TYR A 60 2.01 -14.92 -7.75
CA TYR A 60 2.26 -16.32 -7.42
C TYR A 60 1.28 -17.30 -8.11
N THR A 61 0.12 -16.84 -8.61
CA THR A 61 -0.77 -17.70 -9.40
C THR A 61 -0.14 -18.14 -10.72
N LEU A 62 0.82 -17.38 -11.25
CA LEU A 62 1.56 -17.69 -12.48
C LEU A 62 2.38 -18.98 -12.37
N PHE A 63 2.71 -19.45 -11.17
CA PHE A 63 3.37 -20.75 -10.97
C PHE A 63 2.43 -21.94 -11.18
N GLN A 64 1.12 -21.72 -11.15
CA GLN A 64 0.11 -22.74 -11.43
C GLN A 64 -0.27 -22.71 -12.91
N GLU A 65 -0.56 -21.53 -13.44
CA GLU A 65 -0.92 -21.29 -14.82
C GLU A 65 -0.29 -19.98 -15.30
N TYR A 66 0.65 -20.08 -16.24
CA TYR A 66 1.31 -18.90 -16.79
C TYR A 66 0.41 -18.21 -17.81
N ASP A 67 0.12 -16.92 -17.59
CA ASP A 67 -0.72 -16.08 -18.45
C ASP A 67 -0.04 -14.73 -18.73
N LEU A 68 0.26 -14.47 -20.01
CA LEU A 68 0.87 -13.22 -20.44
C LEU A 68 0.03 -11.98 -20.11
N LYS A 69 -1.30 -12.08 -20.17
CA LYS A 69 -2.17 -10.95 -19.82
C LYS A 69 -2.09 -10.64 -18.33
N MET A 70 -1.93 -11.66 -17.49
CA MET A 70 -1.72 -11.49 -16.07
C MET A 70 -0.36 -10.82 -15.82
N VAL A 71 0.69 -11.21 -16.54
CA VAL A 71 2.02 -10.56 -16.47
C VAL A 71 1.91 -9.07 -16.80
N GLU A 72 1.27 -8.71 -17.93
CA GLU A 72 1.06 -7.29 -18.30
C GLU A 72 0.28 -6.51 -17.22
N THR A 73 -0.72 -7.16 -16.62
CA THR A 73 -1.52 -6.55 -15.52
C THR A 73 -0.66 -6.29 -14.29
N ILE A 74 0.21 -7.24 -13.93
CA ILE A 74 1.11 -7.11 -12.77
C ILE A 74 2.14 -6.00 -13.00
N GLN A 75 2.72 -5.92 -14.19
CA GLN A 75 3.68 -4.88 -14.56
C GLN A 75 3.04 -3.48 -14.56
N ALA A 76 1.80 -3.36 -15.05
CA ALA A 76 1.08 -2.10 -15.02
C ALA A 76 0.71 -1.67 -13.60
N ALA A 77 0.41 -2.63 -12.71
CA ALA A 77 0.11 -2.34 -11.31
C ALA A 77 1.36 -1.92 -10.54
N GLU A 78 2.51 -2.53 -10.81
CA GLU A 78 3.79 -2.15 -10.21
C GLU A 78 4.18 -0.73 -10.63
N ALA A 79 4.12 -0.38 -11.90
CA ALA A 79 4.38 1.00 -12.36
C ALA A 79 3.45 2.05 -11.70
N LYS A 80 2.22 1.66 -11.32
CA LYS A 80 1.33 2.51 -10.51
C LYS A 80 1.83 2.64 -9.08
N ILE A 81 2.29 1.56 -8.46
CA ILE A 81 2.83 1.54 -7.09
C ILE A 81 4.06 2.44 -7.00
N ASP A 82 4.99 2.36 -7.95
CA ASP A 82 6.17 3.24 -8.05
C ASP A 82 5.77 4.73 -8.11
N GLN A 83 4.79 5.06 -8.96
CA GLN A 83 4.29 6.43 -9.05
C GLN A 83 3.66 6.91 -7.73
N MET A 84 2.98 6.01 -7.00
CA MET A 84 2.41 6.33 -5.69
C MET A 84 3.52 6.55 -4.66
N GLU A 85 4.58 5.74 -4.69
CA GLU A 85 5.77 5.90 -3.84
C GLU A 85 6.41 7.28 -4.03
N ASP A 86 6.77 7.62 -5.26
CA ASP A 86 7.39 8.91 -5.60
C ASP A 86 6.55 10.10 -5.11
N ARG A 87 5.24 10.05 -5.35
CA ARG A 87 4.31 11.11 -4.96
C ARG A 87 4.16 11.22 -3.45
N LEU A 88 4.00 10.09 -2.75
CA LEU A 88 3.90 10.06 -1.29
C LEU A 88 5.17 10.55 -0.64
N ASN A 89 6.35 10.08 -1.08
CA ASN A 89 7.63 10.49 -0.53
C ASN A 89 7.86 12.01 -0.69
N SER A 90 7.55 12.54 -1.88
CA SER A 90 7.65 13.98 -2.14
C SER A 90 6.70 14.79 -1.25
N TYR A 91 5.45 14.34 -1.12
CA TYR A 91 4.43 15.06 -0.35
C TYR A 91 4.67 14.96 1.17
N LEU A 92 5.01 13.79 1.68
CA LEU A 92 5.35 13.58 3.10
C LEU A 92 6.61 14.37 3.51
N SER A 93 7.58 14.52 2.60
CA SER A 93 8.75 15.38 2.82
C SER A 93 8.33 16.83 3.00
N GLN A 94 7.41 17.34 2.18
CA GLN A 94 6.88 18.70 2.32
C GLN A 94 6.09 18.88 3.63
N ILE A 95 5.30 17.88 4.03
CA ILE A 95 4.61 17.89 5.34
C ILE A 95 5.64 17.97 6.49
N SER A 96 6.77 17.26 6.38
CA SER A 96 7.80 17.27 7.43
C SER A 96 8.47 18.64 7.65
N GLU A 97 8.35 19.55 6.68
CA GLU A 97 8.84 20.94 6.79
C GLU A 97 7.83 21.89 7.46
N CYS A 98 6.59 21.44 7.68
CA CYS A 98 5.57 22.20 8.37
C CYS A 98 5.76 22.17 9.91
N GLU A 99 5.07 23.08 10.61
CA GLU A 99 4.99 23.02 12.09
C GLU A 99 4.09 21.83 12.49
N LEU A 100 4.71 20.77 12.99
CA LEU A 100 4.05 19.53 13.39
C LEU A 100 4.10 19.35 14.91
N THR A 101 3.08 18.71 15.46
CA THR A 101 3.14 18.14 16.81
C THR A 101 4.05 16.91 16.82
N ASP A 102 4.49 16.49 18.01
CA ASP A 102 5.31 15.27 18.17
C ASP A 102 4.62 14.01 17.61
N GLN A 103 3.29 13.93 17.69
CA GLN A 103 2.54 12.80 17.15
C GLN A 103 2.48 12.84 15.62
N GLU A 104 2.19 13.99 15.03
CA GLU A 104 2.18 14.17 13.57
C GLU A 104 3.56 13.86 12.96
N SER A 105 4.65 14.30 13.59
CA SER A 105 6.01 13.99 13.15
C SER A 105 6.31 12.48 13.17
N LYS A 106 5.82 11.75 14.18
CA LYS A 106 5.92 10.28 14.25
C LYS A 106 5.11 9.62 13.14
N ASP A 107 3.88 10.09 12.92
CA ASP A 107 2.99 9.55 11.88
C ASP A 107 3.60 9.72 10.49
N VAL A 108 4.14 10.91 10.17
CA VAL A 108 4.85 11.18 8.89
C VAL A 108 6.06 10.27 8.75
N THR A 109 6.87 10.11 9.80
CA THR A 109 8.04 9.24 9.79
C THR A 109 7.65 7.78 9.55
N LEU A 110 6.56 7.32 10.17
CA LEU A 110 6.05 5.96 9.97
C LEU A 110 5.57 5.76 8.53
N MET A 111 4.78 6.72 7.99
CA MET A 111 4.29 6.65 6.61
C MET A 111 5.43 6.61 5.59
N LEU A 112 6.48 7.43 5.75
CA LEU A 112 7.67 7.39 4.88
C LEU A 112 8.33 6.00 4.86
N ARG A 113 8.40 5.32 6.01
CA ARG A 113 8.93 3.95 6.08
C ARG A 113 8.01 2.95 5.40
N LEU A 114 6.71 3.03 5.67
CA LEU A 114 5.72 2.10 5.10
C LEU A 114 5.62 2.25 3.58
N THR A 115 5.75 3.46 3.04
CA THR A 115 5.76 3.71 1.60
C THR A 115 6.83 2.86 0.90
N VAL A 116 8.07 2.89 1.41
CA VAL A 116 9.17 2.09 0.88
C VAL A 116 8.92 0.58 1.02
N GLU A 117 8.35 0.13 2.15
CA GLU A 117 8.10 -1.30 2.35
C GLU A 117 6.97 -1.82 1.43
N PHE A 118 5.94 -1.02 1.13
CA PHE A 118 4.88 -1.43 0.20
C PHE A 118 5.35 -1.43 -1.27
N GLU A 119 6.21 -0.51 -1.68
CA GLU A 119 6.89 -0.55 -2.98
C GLU A 119 7.70 -1.84 -3.12
N ARG A 120 8.50 -2.21 -2.11
CA ARG A 120 9.27 -3.46 -2.12
C ARG A 120 8.40 -4.71 -2.25
N ILE A 121 7.17 -4.70 -1.73
CA ILE A 121 6.23 -5.81 -1.97
C ILE A 121 5.81 -5.84 -3.44
N GLY A 122 5.62 -4.69 -4.09
CA GLY A 122 5.40 -4.57 -5.53
C GLY A 122 6.56 -5.15 -6.32
N ASP A 123 7.79 -4.78 -6.00
CA ASP A 123 9.03 -5.31 -6.57
C ASP A 123 9.14 -6.85 -6.45
N TYR A 124 8.79 -7.40 -5.28
CA TYR A 124 8.76 -8.84 -5.12
C TYR A 124 7.75 -9.53 -6.03
N ALA A 125 6.61 -8.88 -6.33
CA ALA A 125 5.66 -9.42 -7.30
C ALA A 125 6.29 -9.53 -8.70
N ILE A 126 7.06 -8.54 -9.14
CA ILE A 126 7.83 -8.62 -10.41
C ILE A 126 8.87 -9.72 -10.37
N ASN A 127 9.61 -9.87 -9.29
CA ASN A 127 10.56 -10.97 -9.14
C ASN A 127 9.89 -12.35 -9.26
N LEU A 128 8.66 -12.50 -8.75
CA LEU A 128 7.89 -13.74 -8.92
C LEU A 128 7.47 -13.95 -10.38
N VAL A 129 7.07 -12.90 -11.09
CA VAL A 129 6.77 -12.94 -12.54
C VAL A 129 7.97 -13.47 -13.32
N GLU A 130 9.17 -12.90 -13.11
CA GLU A 130 10.41 -13.34 -13.79
C GLU A 130 10.71 -14.82 -13.54
N ARG A 131 10.46 -15.31 -12.31
CA ARG A 131 10.66 -16.73 -11.97
C ARG A 131 9.63 -17.62 -12.66
N ALA A 132 8.37 -17.21 -12.70
CA ALA A 132 7.32 -17.95 -13.40
C ALA A 132 7.59 -18.01 -14.91
N GLU A 133 8.01 -16.91 -15.53
CA GLU A 133 8.43 -16.85 -16.94
C GLU A 133 9.59 -17.81 -17.22
N SER A 134 10.65 -17.77 -16.38
CA SER A 134 11.79 -18.69 -16.52
C SER A 134 11.40 -20.16 -16.43
N LEU A 135 10.41 -20.52 -15.61
CA LEU A 135 9.90 -21.89 -15.52
C LEU A 135 9.07 -22.26 -16.76
N TYR A 136 8.25 -21.34 -17.23
CA TYR A 136 7.44 -21.51 -18.45
C TYR A 136 8.32 -21.77 -19.67
N ASP A 137 9.36 -20.96 -19.89
CA ASP A 137 10.30 -21.09 -21.00
C ASP A 137 11.06 -22.41 -20.98
N LYS A 138 11.42 -22.89 -19.79
CA LYS A 138 12.10 -24.18 -19.59
C LYS A 138 11.15 -25.37 -19.59
N HIS A 139 9.84 -25.15 -19.78
CA HIS A 139 8.80 -26.19 -19.69
C HIS A 139 8.81 -26.97 -18.37
N VAL A 140 9.21 -26.32 -17.27
CA VAL A 140 9.23 -26.89 -15.92
C VAL A 140 7.94 -26.54 -15.20
N LYS A 141 7.31 -27.52 -14.57
CA LYS A 141 6.11 -27.33 -13.75
C LYS A 141 6.37 -27.77 -12.32
N PHE A 142 5.80 -27.03 -11.39
CA PHE A 142 5.77 -27.46 -10.00
C PHE A 142 4.88 -28.70 -9.82
N SER A 143 5.29 -29.60 -8.92
CA SER A 143 4.43 -30.69 -8.49
C SER A 143 3.23 -30.17 -7.70
N SER A 144 2.15 -30.96 -7.62
CA SER A 144 0.97 -30.58 -6.82
C SER A 144 1.33 -30.31 -5.35
N LYS A 145 2.32 -31.04 -4.81
CA LYS A 145 2.81 -30.82 -3.44
C LYS A 145 3.53 -29.48 -3.31
N ALA A 146 4.39 -29.12 -4.27
CA ALA A 146 5.11 -27.82 -4.26
C ALA A 146 4.14 -26.64 -4.36
N ILE A 147 3.07 -26.76 -5.18
CA ILE A 147 2.02 -25.73 -5.24
C ILE A 147 1.28 -25.59 -3.90
N GLN A 148 0.96 -26.70 -3.24
CA GLN A 148 0.31 -26.64 -1.90
C GLN A 148 1.21 -25.95 -0.86
N GLU A 149 2.51 -26.28 -0.84
CA GLU A 149 3.47 -25.65 0.06
C GLU A 149 3.63 -24.15 -0.24
N LEU A 150 3.72 -23.77 -1.52
CA LEU A 150 3.75 -22.37 -1.95
C LEU A 150 2.51 -21.62 -1.47
N ASN A 151 1.32 -22.15 -1.68
CA ASN A 151 0.07 -21.51 -1.26
C ASN A 151 0.01 -21.26 0.25
N ILE A 152 0.54 -22.16 1.08
CA ILE A 152 0.61 -22.00 2.54
C ILE A 152 1.51 -20.80 2.89
N VAL A 153 2.68 -20.70 2.26
CA VAL A 153 3.62 -19.59 2.49
C VAL A 153 3.01 -18.26 2.03
N CYS A 154 2.41 -18.23 0.83
CA CYS A 154 1.77 -17.03 0.29
C CYS A 154 0.62 -16.55 1.19
N ALA A 155 -0.23 -17.45 1.65
CA ALA A 155 -1.32 -17.11 2.57
C ALA A 155 -0.81 -16.52 3.91
N ALA A 156 0.32 -17.00 4.42
CA ALA A 156 0.94 -16.43 5.61
C ALA A 156 1.48 -15.01 5.35
N VAL A 157 2.12 -14.78 4.20
CA VAL A 157 2.61 -13.44 3.78
C VAL A 157 1.44 -12.48 3.63
N GLU A 158 0.37 -12.89 2.93
CA GLU A 158 -0.84 -12.08 2.76
C GLU A 158 -1.43 -11.63 4.11
N HIS A 159 -1.51 -12.55 5.06
CA HIS A 159 -2.03 -12.25 6.39
C HIS A 159 -1.16 -11.22 7.12
N ILE A 160 0.17 -11.35 7.05
CA ILE A 160 1.11 -10.40 7.66
C ILE A 160 0.99 -9.01 7.01
N VAL A 161 0.93 -8.94 5.69
CA VAL A 161 0.80 -7.67 4.97
C VAL A 161 -0.55 -7.01 5.27
N ALA A 162 -1.64 -7.78 5.30
CA ALA A 162 -2.96 -7.26 5.64
C ALA A 162 -2.98 -6.62 7.04
N MET A 163 -2.34 -7.25 8.04
CA MET A 163 -2.22 -6.67 9.39
C MET A 163 -1.38 -5.39 9.47
N ALA A 164 -0.52 -5.14 8.48
CA ALA A 164 0.37 -3.98 8.50
C ALA A 164 -0.33 -2.66 8.16
N TYR A 165 -1.49 -2.71 7.47
CA TYR A 165 -2.24 -1.51 7.08
C TYR A 165 -3.63 -1.38 7.75
N GLU A 166 -4.03 -2.33 8.63
CA GLU A 166 -5.20 -2.20 9.53
C GLU A 166 -4.88 -1.31 10.75
#